data_14c2d00c114d9bae3da8022833e7854d
#
_entry.id   14c2d00c114d9bae3da8022833e7854d
#
_cell.length_a   1.000
_cell.length_b   1.000
_cell.length_c   1.000
_cell.angle_alpha   90.00
_cell.angle_beta   90.00
_cell.angle_gamma   90.00
#
_symmetry.space_group_name_H-M   'P 1'
#
loop_
_entity.id
_entity.type
_entity.pdbx_description
1 polymer ?
#
loop_
_entity_poly.entity_id
_entity_poly.type
_entity_poly.pdbx_seq_one_letter_code
_entity_poly.pdbx_strand_id
1 'polypeptide(L)'
;MEDRAAIPVSLPRDNPTQSYWQLDVDEIADLRSTASLPSEADTVIVGSGITGAAVAYGLASNGVRDIVMVEARQASSGATGRNGGHTKAASYLAFMHHQKEYGTEMAAKIVRLELANIRAVHAFAKEHGIDCESNPCSTTDVIYDANHWANAQKSVKALQDAMPGDDAAVYTFYSPDEVREKAYCGKGGDEGVCGGISYEAGSVNAYKFTIGVLKLCLEKGLNLQTNTPVTSVTKLPEGGYQVDTPRGSIKARRVVMATNGYTAHLLKKFQGIIVPLRGHVTAQRPGSNMPKDGLLGTYSFVYTKGYDYMIPRPKYCKFGGDIIIGGRLTSAVSDGLNEYGTTDDTTEDADTMRDLGNLLPQYFGDNWGEDDPEGRIRKQWTGIMGYGPDGLPFVGEMPGEKDLWVSAGFQGHGMVLCWMSARALVEMMEGRDGEELRGWFPDVFRVSEPRFDLVFKGRLRNRV
;
A
#
# COMPACT_ATOMS: atom_id res chain seq x y z
N MET A 1 10.07 -6.23 20.28
CA MET A 1 9.03 -6.29 19.23
C MET A 1 7.72 -6.88 19.74
N GLU A 2 7.77 -7.91 20.56
CA GLU A 2 6.56 -8.53 21.17
C GLU A 2 5.70 -7.53 21.94
N ASP A 3 6.30 -6.70 22.80
CA ASP A 3 5.57 -5.65 23.52
C ASP A 3 4.85 -4.67 22.60
N ARG A 4 5.46 -4.35 21.45
CA ARG A 4 4.86 -3.45 20.45
C ARG A 4 3.68 -4.12 19.73
N ALA A 5 3.80 -5.40 19.41
CA ALA A 5 2.72 -6.19 18.80
C ALA A 5 1.54 -6.43 19.76
N ALA A 6 1.81 -6.45 21.08
CA ALA A 6 0.81 -6.61 22.10
C ALA A 6 -0.03 -5.35 22.38
N ILE A 7 0.40 -4.16 21.91
CA ILE A 7 -0.36 -2.90 22.09
C ILE A 7 -1.74 -3.06 21.45
N PRO A 8 -2.84 -2.86 22.19
CA PRO A 8 -4.18 -2.95 21.62
C PRO A 8 -4.38 -1.95 20.47
N VAL A 9 -4.80 -2.47 19.32
CA VAL A 9 -5.08 -1.62 18.16
C VAL A 9 -6.33 -0.79 18.43
N SER A 10 -6.24 0.53 18.25
CA SER A 10 -7.36 1.47 18.41
C SER A 10 -8.02 1.80 17.07
N LEU A 11 -9.13 2.53 17.12
CA LEU A 11 -9.71 3.20 15.95
C LEU A 11 -8.71 4.21 15.36
N PRO A 12 -8.89 4.59 14.08
CA PRO A 12 -8.19 5.74 13.51
C PRO A 12 -8.36 6.99 14.38
N ARG A 13 -7.29 7.75 14.55
CA ARG A 13 -7.31 8.98 15.35
C ARG A 13 -8.04 10.10 14.64
N ASP A 14 -8.68 10.96 15.40
CA ASP A 14 -9.17 12.24 14.92
C ASP A 14 -8.01 13.18 14.60
N ASN A 15 -8.20 14.12 13.67
CA ASN A 15 -7.24 15.15 13.29
C ASN A 15 -5.84 14.60 12.89
N PRO A 16 -5.76 13.64 11.95
CA PRO A 16 -4.46 13.14 11.48
C PRO A 16 -3.66 14.26 10.80
N THR A 17 -2.34 14.08 10.65
CA THR A 17 -1.52 14.92 9.79
C THR A 17 -2.18 15.00 8.40
N GLN A 18 -2.22 16.19 7.79
CA GLN A 18 -2.82 16.35 6.47
C GLN A 18 -1.91 15.77 5.38
N SER A 19 -2.40 14.78 4.64
CA SER A 19 -1.69 14.22 3.49
C SER A 19 -1.61 15.23 2.33
N TYR A 20 -0.50 15.19 1.58
CA TYR A 20 -0.34 15.92 0.33
C TYR A 20 -1.44 15.60 -0.70
N TRP A 21 -1.89 14.34 -0.76
CA TRP A 21 -2.94 13.88 -1.66
C TRP A 21 -4.31 14.46 -1.32
N GLN A 22 -4.51 14.89 -0.08
CA GLN A 22 -5.75 15.46 0.47
C GLN A 22 -5.67 16.98 0.67
N LEU A 23 -4.72 17.67 -0.02
CA LEU A 23 -4.72 19.14 -0.08
C LEU A 23 -5.94 19.66 -0.83
N ASP A 24 -6.43 18.91 -1.81
CA ASP A 24 -7.69 19.12 -2.49
C ASP A 24 -8.63 17.96 -2.12
N VAL A 25 -9.51 18.21 -1.17
CA VAL A 25 -10.48 17.23 -0.68
C VAL A 25 -11.64 17.11 -1.67
N ASP A 26 -11.98 15.89 -2.07
CA ASP A 26 -13.07 15.64 -3.01
C ASP A 26 -14.44 15.80 -2.33
N GLU A 27 -15.48 16.09 -3.11
CA GLU A 27 -16.85 16.30 -2.64
C GLU A 27 -17.45 15.11 -1.90
N ILE A 28 -17.03 13.87 -2.24
CA ILE A 28 -17.50 12.65 -1.56
C ILE A 28 -16.70 12.31 -0.30
N ALA A 29 -15.71 13.11 0.08
CA ALA A 29 -14.88 12.83 1.25
C ALA A 29 -15.69 12.67 2.54
N ASP A 30 -16.68 13.50 2.75
CA ASP A 30 -17.58 13.46 3.90
C ASP A 30 -18.99 12.95 3.57
N LEU A 31 -19.12 12.20 2.45
CA LEU A 31 -20.42 11.76 1.95
C LEU A 31 -21.09 10.75 2.90
N ARG A 32 -22.35 10.98 3.15
CA ARG A 32 -23.33 10.02 3.69
C ARG A 32 -24.44 9.89 2.67
N SER A 33 -24.47 8.77 1.93
CA SER A 33 -25.45 8.55 0.85
C SER A 33 -26.88 8.63 1.33
N THR A 34 -27.13 8.33 2.62
CA THR A 34 -28.40 8.50 3.30
C THR A 34 -28.20 9.20 4.64
N ALA A 35 -29.14 10.07 5.03
CA ALA A 35 -29.07 10.80 6.30
C ALA A 35 -29.08 9.85 7.51
N SER A 36 -29.95 8.84 7.47
CA SER A 36 -29.96 7.74 8.46
C SER A 36 -29.07 6.61 8.01
N LEU A 37 -28.39 5.99 8.95
CA LEU A 37 -27.66 4.76 8.70
C LEU A 37 -28.68 3.66 8.31
N PRO A 38 -28.44 2.87 7.22
CA PRO A 38 -29.28 1.71 6.92
C PRO A 38 -29.29 0.72 8.10
N SER A 39 -30.46 0.17 8.41
CA SER A 39 -30.59 -0.84 9.48
C SER A 39 -30.22 -2.24 9.03
N GLU A 40 -30.23 -2.49 7.72
CA GLU A 40 -29.94 -3.79 7.10
C GLU A 40 -29.15 -3.61 5.82
N ALA A 41 -28.35 -4.61 5.44
CA ALA A 41 -27.60 -4.68 4.20
C ALA A 41 -27.34 -6.13 3.79
N ASP A 42 -27.20 -6.42 2.48
CA ASP A 42 -26.63 -7.69 2.04
C ASP A 42 -25.15 -7.78 2.45
N THR A 43 -24.41 -6.74 2.13
CA THR A 43 -22.97 -6.69 2.42
C THR A 43 -22.59 -5.37 3.09
N VAL A 44 -21.91 -5.46 4.23
CA VAL A 44 -21.23 -4.31 4.84
C VAL A 44 -19.74 -4.41 4.56
N ILE A 45 -19.16 -3.36 3.98
CA ILE A 45 -17.71 -3.23 3.77
C ILE A 45 -17.18 -2.19 4.78
N VAL A 46 -16.23 -2.61 5.62
CA VAL A 46 -15.59 -1.74 6.62
C VAL A 46 -14.27 -1.22 6.08
N GLY A 47 -14.23 0.08 5.77
CA GLY A 47 -13.09 0.78 5.19
C GLY A 47 -13.27 1.12 3.71
N SER A 48 -13.00 2.39 3.37
CA SER A 48 -13.15 2.97 2.02
C SER A 48 -11.82 3.17 1.29
N GLY A 49 -10.74 2.53 1.72
CA GLY A 49 -9.47 2.51 1.01
C GLY A 49 -9.56 1.72 -0.31
N ILE A 50 -8.47 1.66 -1.05
CA ILE A 50 -8.41 0.98 -2.37
C ILE A 50 -8.96 -0.46 -2.32
N THR A 51 -8.72 -1.20 -1.25
CA THR A 51 -9.25 -2.56 -1.07
C THR A 51 -10.78 -2.57 -1.00
N GLY A 52 -11.35 -1.77 -0.10
CA GLY A 52 -12.82 -1.69 0.06
C GLY A 52 -13.51 -1.20 -1.20
N ALA A 53 -12.95 -0.18 -1.86
CA ALA A 53 -13.46 0.36 -3.11
C ALA A 53 -13.44 -0.70 -4.23
N ALA A 54 -12.34 -1.47 -4.37
CA ALA A 54 -12.22 -2.53 -5.37
C ALA A 54 -13.20 -3.69 -5.11
N VAL A 55 -13.38 -4.08 -3.84
CA VAL A 55 -14.39 -5.10 -3.46
C VAL A 55 -15.80 -4.60 -3.78
N ALA A 56 -16.13 -3.37 -3.39
CA ALA A 56 -17.44 -2.79 -3.69
C ALA A 56 -17.73 -2.74 -5.20
N TYR A 57 -16.73 -2.30 -5.98
CA TYR A 57 -16.85 -2.24 -7.43
C TYR A 57 -17.08 -3.62 -8.04
N GLY A 58 -16.29 -4.62 -7.63
CA GLY A 58 -16.42 -5.99 -8.11
C GLY A 58 -17.80 -6.59 -7.80
N LEU A 59 -18.25 -6.50 -6.55
CA LEU A 59 -19.56 -7.00 -6.13
C LEU A 59 -20.70 -6.29 -6.87
N ALA A 60 -20.69 -4.95 -6.93
CA ALA A 60 -21.74 -4.18 -7.61
C ALA A 60 -21.77 -4.45 -9.12
N SER A 61 -20.62 -4.64 -9.76
CA SER A 61 -20.49 -4.98 -11.18
C SER A 61 -21.02 -6.39 -11.49
N ASN A 62 -20.92 -7.31 -10.52
CA ASN A 62 -21.49 -8.66 -10.62
C ASN A 62 -22.98 -8.72 -10.20
N GLY A 63 -23.62 -7.57 -9.98
CA GLY A 63 -25.06 -7.49 -9.73
C GLY A 63 -25.46 -7.58 -8.26
N VAL A 64 -24.52 -7.64 -7.32
CA VAL A 64 -24.85 -7.54 -5.89
C VAL A 64 -25.43 -6.15 -5.60
N ARG A 65 -26.51 -6.13 -4.82
CA ARG A 65 -27.20 -4.92 -4.39
C ARG A 65 -27.12 -4.79 -2.87
N ASP A 66 -27.59 -3.70 -2.33
CA ASP A 66 -27.63 -3.41 -0.90
C ASP A 66 -26.25 -3.53 -0.23
N ILE A 67 -25.26 -2.90 -0.88
CA ILE A 67 -23.91 -2.77 -0.34
C ILE A 67 -23.81 -1.46 0.45
N VAL A 68 -23.49 -1.56 1.73
CA VAL A 68 -23.18 -0.43 2.60
C VAL A 68 -21.69 -0.42 2.89
N MET A 69 -21.04 0.70 2.63
CA MET A 69 -19.65 0.91 3.01
C MET A 69 -19.58 1.91 4.16
N VAL A 70 -18.92 1.51 5.26
CA VAL A 70 -18.71 2.35 6.43
C VAL A 70 -17.23 2.71 6.56
N GLU A 71 -16.97 3.99 6.76
CA GLU A 71 -15.61 4.53 6.88
C GLU A 71 -15.50 5.36 8.17
N ALA A 72 -14.44 5.14 8.92
CA ALA A 72 -14.26 5.77 10.22
C ALA A 72 -14.05 7.28 10.12
N ARG A 73 -13.40 7.74 9.06
CA ARG A 73 -13.07 9.15 8.82
C ARG A 73 -13.62 9.59 7.43
N GLN A 74 -12.91 10.45 6.76
CA GLN A 74 -13.20 10.81 5.36
C GLN A 74 -12.88 9.65 4.41
N ALA A 75 -13.60 9.58 3.30
CA ALA A 75 -13.37 8.56 2.27
C ALA A 75 -11.90 8.50 1.84
N SER A 76 -11.35 7.28 1.80
CA SER A 76 -9.96 7.02 1.39
C SER A 76 -8.87 7.75 2.20
N SER A 77 -9.15 8.22 3.42
CA SER A 77 -8.21 9.01 4.23
C SER A 77 -7.19 8.17 5.04
N GLY A 78 -7.31 6.84 5.00
CA GLY A 78 -6.35 5.92 5.62
C GLY A 78 -5.07 5.74 4.79
N ALA A 79 -4.42 4.57 4.87
CA ALA A 79 -3.17 4.27 4.17
C ALA A 79 -3.20 4.60 2.67
N THR A 80 -4.33 4.43 2.01
CA THR A 80 -4.51 4.74 0.58
C THR A 80 -4.30 6.22 0.27
N GLY A 81 -4.93 7.12 1.00
CA GLY A 81 -4.76 8.56 0.82
C GLY A 81 -3.49 9.14 1.45
N ARG A 82 -2.58 8.30 1.95
CA ARG A 82 -1.39 8.73 2.72
C ARG A 82 -0.09 8.07 2.26
N ASN A 83 -0.15 7.17 1.27
CA ASN A 83 1.04 6.52 0.72
C ASN A 83 1.82 7.43 -0.25
N GLY A 84 2.94 6.93 -0.80
CA GLY A 84 3.73 7.68 -1.77
C GLY A 84 3.18 7.69 -3.20
N GLY A 85 2.11 6.92 -3.49
CA GLY A 85 1.57 6.78 -4.85
C GLY A 85 2.37 5.85 -5.76
N HIS A 86 3.28 5.05 -5.22
CA HIS A 86 4.17 4.16 -5.99
C HIS A 86 3.50 2.83 -6.29
N THR A 87 3.35 2.48 -7.56
CA THR A 87 2.95 1.14 -8.03
C THR A 87 4.20 0.36 -8.44
N LYS A 88 4.95 -0.13 -7.45
CA LYS A 88 6.24 -0.79 -7.61
C LYS A 88 6.31 -2.05 -6.77
N ALA A 89 6.57 -3.19 -7.39
CA ALA A 89 6.61 -4.47 -6.70
C ALA A 89 7.95 -4.77 -6.02
N ALA A 90 9.09 -4.51 -6.69
CA ALA A 90 10.41 -4.94 -6.25
C ALA A 90 10.47 -6.45 -5.91
N SER A 91 9.78 -7.27 -6.69
CA SER A 91 9.55 -8.70 -6.44
C SER A 91 10.85 -9.50 -6.29
N TYR A 92 11.92 -9.08 -6.97
CA TYR A 92 13.24 -9.71 -6.87
C TYR A 92 13.80 -9.72 -5.44
N LEU A 93 13.49 -8.72 -4.62
CA LEU A 93 13.98 -8.64 -3.24
C LEU A 93 13.47 -9.78 -2.34
N ALA A 94 12.24 -10.25 -2.60
CA ALA A 94 11.62 -11.31 -1.81
C ALA A 94 11.62 -12.68 -2.49
N PHE A 95 11.98 -12.75 -3.78
CA PHE A 95 11.82 -13.98 -4.59
C PHE A 95 12.52 -15.20 -4.00
N MET A 96 13.81 -15.09 -3.68
CA MET A 96 14.58 -16.23 -3.12
C MET A 96 14.02 -16.67 -1.75
N HIS A 97 13.53 -15.74 -0.94
CA HIS A 97 12.86 -16.08 0.32
C HIS A 97 11.56 -16.84 0.05
N HIS A 98 10.69 -16.33 -0.82
CA HIS A 98 9.43 -17.00 -1.17
C HIS A 98 9.67 -18.36 -1.84
N GLN A 99 10.70 -18.46 -2.68
CA GLN A 99 11.08 -19.73 -3.31
C GLN A 99 11.48 -20.78 -2.28
N LYS A 100 12.26 -20.38 -1.26
CA LYS A 100 12.68 -21.28 -0.18
C LYS A 100 11.52 -21.71 0.70
N GLU A 101 10.63 -20.77 1.08
CA GLU A 101 9.55 -21.04 2.05
C GLU A 101 8.34 -21.71 1.40
N TYR A 102 8.01 -21.39 0.14
CA TYR A 102 6.76 -21.78 -0.50
C TYR A 102 6.95 -22.56 -1.81
N GLY A 103 8.18 -22.72 -2.27
CA GLY A 103 8.52 -23.35 -3.55
C GLY A 103 8.47 -22.38 -4.74
N THR A 104 9.09 -22.80 -5.85
CA THR A 104 9.31 -21.96 -7.03
C THR A 104 8.01 -21.53 -7.69
N GLU A 105 7.02 -22.42 -7.81
CA GLU A 105 5.73 -22.13 -8.45
C GLU A 105 4.97 -21.04 -7.68
N MET A 106 4.90 -21.13 -6.35
CA MET A 106 4.24 -20.15 -5.52
C MET A 106 4.96 -18.79 -5.54
N ALA A 107 6.29 -18.79 -5.49
CA ALA A 107 7.09 -17.57 -5.63
C ALA A 107 6.84 -16.88 -6.97
N ALA A 108 6.82 -17.62 -8.07
CA ALA A 108 6.50 -17.10 -9.40
C ALA A 108 5.06 -16.55 -9.50
N LYS A 109 4.09 -17.24 -8.85
CA LYS A 109 2.70 -16.79 -8.79
C LYS A 109 2.57 -15.43 -8.07
N ILE A 110 3.30 -15.23 -6.96
CA ILE A 110 3.35 -13.93 -6.25
C ILE A 110 3.88 -12.83 -7.17
N VAL A 111 4.99 -13.07 -7.85
CA VAL A 111 5.62 -12.10 -8.77
C VAL A 111 4.67 -11.71 -9.91
N ARG A 112 3.99 -12.69 -10.53
CA ARG A 112 2.99 -12.43 -11.58
C ARG A 112 1.80 -11.63 -11.06
N LEU A 113 1.32 -11.93 -9.86
CA LEU A 113 0.22 -11.20 -9.23
C LEU A 113 0.58 -9.73 -9.01
N GLU A 114 1.79 -9.45 -8.52
CA GLU A 114 2.26 -8.09 -8.27
C GLU A 114 2.31 -7.27 -9.57
N LEU A 115 2.86 -7.82 -10.65
CA LEU A 115 2.87 -7.16 -11.96
C LEU A 115 1.45 -7.00 -12.53
N ALA A 116 0.61 -8.03 -12.42
CA ALA A 116 -0.78 -7.97 -12.86
C ALA A 116 -1.56 -6.88 -12.13
N ASN A 117 -1.32 -6.71 -10.82
CA ASN A 117 -1.94 -5.64 -10.03
C ASN A 117 -1.52 -4.25 -10.49
N ILE A 118 -0.23 -4.04 -10.78
CA ILE A 118 0.28 -2.76 -11.32
C ILE A 118 -0.46 -2.43 -12.62
N ARG A 119 -0.42 -3.35 -13.57
CA ARG A 119 -1.06 -3.18 -14.88
C ARG A 119 -2.58 -2.97 -14.77
N ALA A 120 -3.25 -3.70 -13.89
CA ALA A 120 -4.69 -3.60 -13.69
C ALA A 120 -5.11 -2.24 -13.13
N VAL A 121 -4.39 -1.66 -12.17
CA VAL A 121 -4.68 -0.33 -11.62
C VAL A 121 -4.58 0.75 -12.70
N HIS A 122 -3.51 0.75 -13.50
CA HIS A 122 -3.32 1.73 -14.57
C HIS A 122 -4.32 1.54 -15.72
N ALA A 123 -4.61 0.29 -16.09
CA ALA A 123 -5.60 -0.04 -17.12
C ALA A 123 -7.01 0.41 -16.70
N PHE A 124 -7.39 0.14 -15.45
CA PHE A 124 -8.69 0.54 -14.90
C PHE A 124 -8.85 2.07 -14.88
N ALA A 125 -7.83 2.79 -14.44
CA ALA A 125 -7.84 4.25 -14.45
C ALA A 125 -8.07 4.81 -15.87
N LYS A 126 -7.37 4.23 -16.86
CA LYS A 126 -7.51 4.61 -18.27
C LYS A 126 -8.89 4.26 -18.83
N GLU A 127 -9.38 3.05 -18.59
CA GLU A 127 -10.67 2.54 -19.09
C GLU A 127 -11.84 3.40 -18.62
N HIS A 128 -11.80 3.80 -17.34
CA HIS A 128 -12.87 4.58 -16.72
C HIS A 128 -12.63 6.10 -16.71
N GLY A 129 -11.57 6.58 -17.34
CA GLY A 129 -11.25 8.01 -17.42
C GLY A 129 -11.01 8.66 -16.05
N ILE A 130 -10.48 7.90 -15.07
CA ILE A 130 -10.21 8.44 -13.72
C ILE A 130 -8.96 9.32 -13.78
N ASP A 131 -9.13 10.63 -13.55
CA ASP A 131 -8.03 11.60 -13.47
C ASP A 131 -7.26 11.46 -12.15
N CYS A 132 -6.45 10.41 -12.07
CA CYS A 132 -5.62 10.09 -10.91
C CYS A 132 -4.11 10.23 -11.19
N GLU A 133 -3.73 10.99 -12.22
CA GLU A 133 -2.32 11.21 -12.56
C GLU A 133 -1.57 9.90 -12.81
N SER A 134 -2.28 8.93 -13.41
CA SER A 134 -1.74 7.61 -13.74
C SER A 134 -0.55 7.71 -14.68
N ASN A 135 0.61 7.24 -14.25
CA ASN A 135 1.86 7.32 -14.98
C ASN A 135 2.59 5.96 -14.96
N PRO A 136 2.23 5.02 -15.88
CA PRO A 136 3.02 3.81 -16.09
C PRO A 136 4.45 4.19 -16.54
N CYS A 137 5.46 3.69 -15.86
CA CYS A 137 6.85 3.99 -16.15
C CYS A 137 7.77 2.87 -15.62
N SER A 138 9.07 2.99 -15.89
CA SER A 138 10.06 2.16 -15.20
C SER A 138 10.43 2.76 -13.85
N THR A 139 10.74 1.90 -12.89
CA THR A 139 11.47 2.28 -11.66
C THR A 139 12.93 1.92 -11.79
N THR A 140 13.80 2.61 -11.04
CA THR A 140 15.20 2.25 -10.92
C THR A 140 15.60 2.21 -9.44
N ASP A 141 16.07 1.05 -8.98
CA ASP A 141 16.71 0.90 -7.68
C ASP A 141 18.17 1.25 -7.81
N VAL A 142 18.61 2.32 -7.13
CA VAL A 142 20.00 2.74 -7.02
C VAL A 142 20.57 2.12 -5.75
N ILE A 143 21.59 1.28 -5.88
CA ILE A 143 22.10 0.45 -4.79
C ILE A 143 23.48 0.95 -4.36
N TYR A 144 23.60 1.32 -3.09
CA TYR A 144 24.82 1.84 -2.47
C TYR A 144 25.61 0.80 -1.68
N ASP A 145 24.99 -0.31 -1.30
CA ASP A 145 25.62 -1.39 -0.52
C ASP A 145 26.05 -2.56 -1.44
N ALA A 146 27.31 -2.97 -1.35
CA ALA A 146 27.88 -4.02 -2.21
C ALA A 146 27.25 -5.41 -1.96
N ASN A 147 26.86 -5.71 -0.71
CA ASN A 147 26.21 -6.99 -0.39
C ASN A 147 24.79 -7.01 -0.95
N HIS A 148 24.04 -5.89 -0.80
CA HIS A 148 22.73 -5.76 -1.43
C HIS A 148 22.82 -5.88 -2.95
N TRP A 149 23.83 -5.25 -3.58
CA TRP A 149 24.05 -5.38 -5.02
C TRP A 149 24.29 -6.83 -5.45
N ALA A 150 25.19 -7.53 -4.79
CA ALA A 150 25.47 -8.95 -5.09
C ALA A 150 24.25 -9.85 -4.86
N ASN A 151 23.48 -9.62 -3.79
CA ASN A 151 22.26 -10.38 -3.51
C ASN A 151 21.16 -10.10 -4.53
N ALA A 152 20.98 -8.83 -4.92
CA ALA A 152 20.02 -8.43 -5.94
C ALA A 152 20.29 -9.10 -7.28
N GLN A 153 21.54 -9.13 -7.73
CA GLN A 153 21.94 -9.84 -8.96
C GLN A 153 21.61 -11.34 -8.89
N LYS A 154 21.91 -12.00 -7.76
CA LYS A 154 21.58 -13.42 -7.56
C LYS A 154 20.06 -13.65 -7.59
N SER A 155 19.30 -12.78 -6.94
CA SER A 155 17.84 -12.92 -6.84
C SER A 155 17.14 -12.68 -8.17
N VAL A 156 17.57 -11.67 -8.93
CA VAL A 156 17.07 -11.45 -10.30
C VAL A 156 17.40 -12.65 -11.19
N LYS A 157 18.64 -13.18 -11.11
CA LYS A 157 18.99 -14.38 -11.87
C LYS A 157 18.10 -15.58 -11.50
N ALA A 158 17.92 -15.86 -10.22
CA ALA A 158 17.07 -16.96 -9.75
C ALA A 158 15.61 -16.80 -10.24
N LEU A 159 15.11 -15.58 -10.25
CA LEU A 159 13.77 -15.25 -10.75
C LEU A 159 13.68 -15.50 -12.27
N GLN A 160 14.67 -15.03 -13.04
CA GLN A 160 14.71 -15.24 -14.49
C GLN A 160 14.86 -16.72 -14.88
N ASP A 161 15.66 -17.47 -14.14
CA ASP A 161 15.82 -18.91 -14.33
C ASP A 161 14.52 -19.69 -14.03
N ALA A 162 13.73 -19.21 -13.06
CA ALA A 162 12.44 -19.80 -12.68
C ALA A 162 11.28 -19.41 -13.62
N MET A 163 11.38 -18.26 -14.30
CA MET A 163 10.32 -17.65 -15.11
C MET A 163 10.87 -17.22 -16.49
N PRO A 164 11.41 -18.15 -17.30
CA PRO A 164 12.06 -17.79 -18.56
C PRO A 164 11.04 -17.20 -19.55
N GLY A 165 11.34 -16.00 -20.05
CA GLY A 165 10.49 -15.29 -21.01
C GLY A 165 9.20 -14.67 -20.44
N ASP A 166 9.04 -14.67 -19.12
CA ASP A 166 7.88 -14.05 -18.46
C ASP A 166 8.11 -12.53 -18.33
N ASP A 167 7.08 -11.74 -18.61
CA ASP A 167 7.12 -10.28 -18.48
C ASP A 167 7.51 -9.82 -17.05
N ALA A 168 7.09 -10.59 -16.04
CA ALA A 168 7.38 -10.29 -14.65
C ALA A 168 8.83 -10.59 -14.25
N ALA A 169 9.63 -11.19 -15.15
CA ALA A 169 11.05 -11.47 -14.99
C ALA A 169 11.97 -10.52 -15.80
N VAL A 170 11.42 -9.41 -16.33
CA VAL A 170 12.19 -8.45 -17.12
C VAL A 170 12.86 -7.42 -16.21
N TYR A 171 14.18 -7.50 -16.12
CA TYR A 171 15.03 -6.60 -15.34
C TYR A 171 16.23 -6.14 -16.17
N THR A 172 16.63 -4.87 -16.02
CA THR A 172 17.81 -4.30 -16.66
C THR A 172 18.80 -3.87 -15.58
N PHE A 173 20.04 -4.33 -15.70
CA PHE A 173 21.13 -3.91 -14.82
C PHE A 173 21.89 -2.71 -15.42
N TYR A 174 22.29 -1.81 -14.54
CA TYR A 174 23.11 -0.66 -14.87
C TYR A 174 24.39 -0.65 -14.04
N SER A 175 25.52 -0.32 -14.68
CA SER A 175 26.76 0.00 -13.99
C SER A 175 26.63 1.25 -13.12
N PRO A 176 27.58 1.50 -12.20
CA PRO A 176 27.55 2.71 -11.37
C PRO A 176 27.45 4.01 -12.16
N ASP A 177 28.13 4.11 -13.31
CA ASP A 177 28.10 5.33 -14.14
C ASP A 177 26.78 5.46 -14.89
N GLU A 178 26.27 4.40 -15.50
CA GLU A 178 24.99 4.38 -16.20
C GLU A 178 23.81 4.73 -15.26
N VAL A 179 23.80 4.16 -14.04
CA VAL A 179 22.68 4.45 -13.12
C VAL A 179 22.75 5.87 -12.57
N ARG A 180 23.96 6.42 -12.38
CA ARG A 180 24.12 7.83 -11.98
C ARG A 180 23.55 8.77 -13.03
N GLU A 181 23.87 8.54 -14.30
CA GLU A 181 23.34 9.33 -15.41
C GLU A 181 21.81 9.16 -15.51
N LYS A 182 21.30 7.92 -15.48
CA LYS A 182 19.88 7.60 -15.65
C LYS A 182 19.00 8.08 -14.51
N ALA A 183 19.46 7.92 -13.26
CA ALA A 183 18.76 8.38 -12.07
C ALA A 183 19.06 9.83 -11.69
N TYR A 184 19.90 10.50 -12.48
CA TYR A 184 20.35 11.88 -12.23
C TYR A 184 21.00 12.08 -10.84
N CYS A 185 21.45 10.99 -10.21
CA CYS A 185 22.00 11.04 -8.87
C CYS A 185 23.47 11.45 -8.87
N GLY A 186 23.90 12.10 -7.77
CA GLY A 186 25.29 12.45 -7.52
C GLY A 186 26.16 11.23 -7.26
N LYS A 187 27.43 11.46 -6.93
CA LYS A 187 28.37 10.35 -6.66
C LYS A 187 27.99 9.49 -5.43
N GLY A 188 26.97 9.92 -4.66
CA GLY A 188 26.65 9.32 -3.37
C GLY A 188 27.69 9.74 -2.32
N GLY A 189 27.36 9.63 -1.02
CA GLY A 189 28.31 9.89 0.06
C GLY A 189 29.50 8.90 0.05
N ASP A 190 30.08 8.61 1.19
CA ASP A 190 31.26 7.77 1.35
C ASP A 190 31.14 6.34 0.79
N GLU A 191 29.92 5.80 0.65
CA GLU A 191 29.69 4.41 0.20
C GLU A 191 29.68 4.26 -1.34
N GLY A 192 29.48 5.34 -2.10
CA GLY A 192 29.42 5.30 -3.57
C GLY A 192 28.27 4.42 -4.13
N VAL A 193 27.91 4.60 -5.40
CA VAL A 193 26.89 3.77 -6.08
C VAL A 193 27.54 2.46 -6.57
N CYS A 194 26.97 1.32 -6.20
CA CYS A 194 27.42 -0.02 -6.64
C CYS A 194 26.81 -0.44 -7.99
N GLY A 195 25.62 0.04 -8.30
CA GLY A 195 24.91 -0.26 -9.56
C GLY A 195 23.41 0.05 -9.42
N GLY A 196 22.64 -0.31 -10.45
CA GLY A 196 21.20 -0.14 -10.45
C GLY A 196 20.45 -1.24 -11.18
N ILE A 197 19.18 -1.38 -10.82
CA ILE A 197 18.26 -2.34 -11.44
C ILE A 197 16.98 -1.59 -11.84
N SER A 198 16.57 -1.72 -13.10
CA SER A 198 15.32 -1.12 -13.58
C SER A 198 14.34 -2.18 -14.03
N TYR A 199 13.04 -1.94 -13.79
CA TYR A 199 11.93 -2.82 -14.11
C TYR A 199 10.61 -2.05 -14.19
N GLU A 200 9.54 -2.72 -14.66
CA GLU A 200 8.22 -2.12 -14.84
C GLU A 200 7.59 -1.70 -13.50
N ALA A 201 7.04 -0.50 -13.47
CA ALA A 201 6.38 0.10 -12.32
C ALA A 201 5.45 1.24 -12.79
N GLY A 202 5.10 2.12 -11.88
CA GLY A 202 4.36 3.35 -12.19
C GLY A 202 4.09 4.18 -10.95
N SER A 203 3.34 5.25 -11.15
CA SER A 203 2.85 6.09 -10.06
C SER A 203 1.41 6.53 -10.32
N VAL A 204 0.67 6.75 -9.24
CA VAL A 204 -0.70 7.28 -9.27
C VAL A 204 -0.93 8.19 -8.06
N ASN A 205 -1.85 9.12 -8.17
CA ASN A 205 -2.49 9.71 -7.01
C ASN A 205 -3.51 8.71 -6.46
N ALA A 206 -3.10 7.92 -5.46
CA ALA A 206 -3.89 6.81 -4.95
C ALA A 206 -5.22 7.27 -4.31
N TYR A 207 -5.25 8.49 -3.73
CA TYR A 207 -6.49 9.10 -3.24
C TYR A 207 -7.47 9.34 -4.40
N LYS A 208 -7.06 10.07 -5.44
CA LYS A 208 -7.91 10.35 -6.61
C LYS A 208 -8.36 9.07 -7.32
N PHE A 209 -7.46 8.09 -7.45
CA PHE A 209 -7.82 6.79 -8.03
C PHE A 209 -8.97 6.14 -7.26
N THR A 210 -8.82 6.04 -5.94
CA THR A 210 -9.82 5.37 -5.08
C THR A 210 -11.12 6.15 -5.02
N ILE A 211 -11.07 7.47 -4.97
CA ILE A 211 -12.26 8.32 -5.06
C ILE A 211 -13.00 8.11 -6.40
N GLY A 212 -12.26 8.01 -7.51
CA GLY A 212 -12.86 7.70 -8.81
C GLY A 212 -13.56 6.33 -8.81
N VAL A 213 -12.94 5.30 -8.22
CA VAL A 213 -13.58 3.99 -8.07
C VAL A 213 -14.83 4.08 -7.19
N LEU A 214 -14.79 4.81 -6.07
CA LEU A 214 -15.95 5.01 -5.20
C LEU A 214 -17.11 5.73 -5.92
N LYS A 215 -16.82 6.73 -6.75
CA LYS A 215 -17.83 7.40 -7.58
C LYS A 215 -18.52 6.41 -8.53
N LEU A 216 -17.77 5.54 -9.20
CA LEU A 216 -18.33 4.46 -10.01
C LEU A 216 -19.19 3.47 -9.18
N CYS A 217 -18.80 3.20 -7.94
CA CYS A 217 -19.60 2.37 -7.03
C CYS A 217 -20.92 3.08 -6.63
N LEU A 218 -20.86 4.38 -6.36
CA LEU A 218 -22.05 5.19 -6.04
C LEU A 218 -23.07 5.18 -7.19
N GLU A 219 -22.61 5.31 -8.44
CA GLU A 219 -23.44 5.17 -9.63
C GLU A 219 -24.12 3.80 -9.73
N LYS A 220 -23.46 2.75 -9.18
CA LYS A 220 -24.02 1.38 -9.11
C LYS A 220 -24.87 1.12 -7.86
N GLY A 221 -25.10 2.14 -7.03
CA GLY A 221 -25.98 2.07 -5.86
C GLY A 221 -25.27 1.73 -4.54
N LEU A 222 -23.95 1.90 -4.44
CA LEU A 222 -23.25 1.82 -3.16
C LEU A 222 -23.80 2.86 -2.18
N ASN A 223 -24.09 2.45 -0.95
CA ASN A 223 -24.39 3.36 0.15
C ASN A 223 -23.09 3.62 0.95
N LEU A 224 -22.46 4.77 0.74
CA LEU A 224 -21.26 5.20 1.44
C LEU A 224 -21.62 6.01 2.69
N GLN A 225 -21.08 5.63 3.84
CA GLN A 225 -21.28 6.27 5.14
C GLN A 225 -19.93 6.62 5.76
N THR A 226 -19.43 7.82 5.47
CA THR A 226 -18.18 8.35 6.05
C THR A 226 -18.40 8.90 7.45
N ASN A 227 -17.31 9.15 8.17
CA ASN A 227 -17.32 9.61 9.57
C ASN A 227 -18.24 8.72 10.42
N THR A 228 -18.15 7.40 10.21
CA THR A 228 -18.99 6.38 10.81
C THR A 228 -18.11 5.19 11.22
N PRO A 229 -17.30 5.33 12.30
CA PRO A 229 -16.43 4.26 12.76
C PRO A 229 -17.24 3.06 13.23
N VAL A 230 -16.83 1.86 12.80
CA VAL A 230 -17.37 0.61 13.34
C VAL A 230 -16.71 0.36 14.70
N THR A 231 -17.52 0.09 15.71
CA THR A 231 -17.09 -0.16 17.09
C THR A 231 -17.09 -1.64 17.44
N SER A 232 -17.97 -2.43 16.79
CA SER A 232 -18.01 -3.89 16.95
C SER A 232 -18.61 -4.58 15.72
N VAL A 233 -18.25 -5.84 15.54
CA VAL A 233 -18.86 -6.77 14.57
C VAL A 233 -19.17 -8.05 15.33
N THR A 234 -20.46 -8.37 15.48
CA THR A 234 -20.93 -9.49 16.30
C THR A 234 -21.78 -10.44 15.47
N LYS A 235 -21.48 -11.73 15.52
CA LYS A 235 -22.25 -12.77 14.84
C LYS A 235 -23.65 -12.89 15.46
N LEU A 236 -24.65 -12.96 14.62
CA LEU A 236 -26.04 -13.11 15.05
C LEU A 236 -26.41 -14.60 15.15
N PRO A 237 -27.25 -15.00 16.13
CA PRO A 237 -27.67 -16.38 16.28
C PRO A 237 -28.41 -16.95 15.06
N GLU A 238 -29.16 -16.09 14.37
CA GLU A 238 -29.90 -16.42 13.15
C GLU A 238 -29.05 -16.44 11.88
N GLY A 239 -27.78 -16.10 12.00
CA GLY A 239 -26.84 -15.96 10.89
C GLY A 239 -26.61 -14.50 10.51
N GLY A 240 -25.49 -14.24 9.80
CA GLY A 240 -25.03 -12.89 9.50
C GLY A 240 -24.43 -12.18 10.73
N TYR A 241 -24.32 -10.85 10.66
CA TYR A 241 -23.58 -10.04 11.62
C TYR A 241 -24.32 -8.76 11.96
N GLN A 242 -24.18 -8.31 13.21
CA GLN A 242 -24.49 -6.94 13.60
C GLN A 242 -23.21 -6.12 13.57
N VAL A 243 -23.25 -5.02 12.84
CA VAL A 243 -22.16 -4.03 12.72
C VAL A 243 -22.58 -2.78 13.48
N ASP A 244 -21.96 -2.50 14.61
CA ASP A 244 -22.29 -1.38 15.47
C ASP A 244 -21.44 -0.15 15.16
N THR A 245 -22.08 1.01 15.20
CA THR A 245 -21.46 2.33 15.03
C THR A 245 -22.08 3.34 16.01
N PRO A 246 -21.45 4.48 16.29
CA PRO A 246 -22.08 5.53 17.10
C PRO A 246 -23.40 6.09 16.50
N ARG A 247 -23.67 5.80 15.21
CA ARG A 247 -24.88 6.26 14.50
C ARG A 247 -26.01 5.22 14.47
N GLY A 248 -25.77 4.04 15.03
CA GLY A 248 -26.70 2.91 15.03
C GLY A 248 -26.03 1.63 14.54
N SER A 249 -26.81 0.58 14.41
CA SER A 249 -26.35 -0.76 14.02
C SER A 249 -26.90 -1.16 12.65
N ILE A 250 -26.10 -1.92 11.88
CA ILE A 250 -26.50 -2.51 10.61
C ILE A 250 -26.52 -4.03 10.76
N LYS A 251 -27.61 -4.69 10.44
CA LYS A 251 -27.64 -6.15 10.27
C LYS A 251 -27.19 -6.50 8.85
N ALA A 252 -26.13 -7.27 8.72
CA ALA A 252 -25.54 -7.63 7.45
C ALA A 252 -25.53 -9.15 7.27
N ARG A 253 -25.88 -9.64 6.06
CA ARG A 253 -25.70 -11.06 5.74
C ARG A 253 -24.21 -11.42 5.75
N ARG A 254 -23.37 -10.55 5.19
CA ARG A 254 -21.91 -10.72 5.15
C ARG A 254 -21.18 -9.42 5.43
N VAL A 255 -19.97 -9.54 5.97
CA VAL A 255 -19.11 -8.40 6.30
C VAL A 255 -17.74 -8.58 5.67
N VAL A 256 -17.20 -7.52 5.09
CA VAL A 256 -15.83 -7.45 4.54
C VAL A 256 -14.99 -6.48 5.35
N MET A 257 -13.93 -6.98 5.95
CA MET A 257 -12.95 -6.19 6.70
C MET A 257 -11.84 -5.73 5.75
N ALA A 258 -11.91 -4.48 5.30
CA ALA A 258 -10.89 -3.82 4.46
C ALA A 258 -10.11 -2.76 5.28
N THR A 259 -9.80 -3.10 6.53
CA THR A 259 -9.32 -2.18 7.57
C THR A 259 -7.80 -2.16 7.73
N ASN A 260 -7.06 -2.95 6.94
CA ASN A 260 -5.60 -3.03 6.90
C ASN A 260 -4.95 -3.06 8.32
N GLY A 261 -4.14 -2.06 8.68
CA GLY A 261 -3.47 -1.99 10.00
C GLY A 261 -4.41 -1.87 11.19
N TYR A 262 -5.69 -1.54 10.99
CA TYR A 262 -6.68 -1.41 12.05
C TYR A 262 -7.51 -2.68 12.29
N THR A 263 -7.27 -3.76 11.54
CA THR A 263 -8.10 -4.99 11.57
C THR A 263 -8.21 -5.60 12.96
N ALA A 264 -7.15 -5.61 13.75
CA ALA A 264 -7.13 -6.17 15.10
C ALA A 264 -8.02 -5.38 16.10
N HIS A 265 -8.43 -4.14 15.78
CA HIS A 265 -9.39 -3.42 16.61
C HIS A 265 -10.73 -4.14 16.70
N LEU A 266 -11.24 -4.59 15.54
CA LEU A 266 -12.53 -5.25 15.42
C LEU A 266 -12.42 -6.78 15.52
N LEU A 267 -11.40 -7.38 14.93
CA LEU A 267 -11.16 -8.82 14.95
C LEU A 267 -9.97 -9.15 15.85
N LYS A 268 -10.24 -9.41 17.11
CA LYS A 268 -9.20 -9.64 18.14
C LYS A 268 -8.26 -10.80 17.83
N LYS A 269 -8.66 -11.75 16.99
CA LYS A 269 -7.81 -12.84 16.51
C LYS A 269 -6.57 -12.32 15.75
N PHE A 270 -6.62 -11.11 15.22
CA PHE A 270 -5.49 -10.45 14.56
C PHE A 270 -4.59 -9.63 15.50
N GLN A 271 -4.89 -9.57 16.83
CA GLN A 271 -4.01 -8.86 17.76
C GLN A 271 -2.65 -9.55 17.82
N GLY A 272 -1.58 -8.79 17.58
CA GLY A 272 -0.22 -9.31 17.48
C GLY A 272 0.10 -10.01 16.15
N ILE A 273 -0.89 -10.23 15.28
CA ILE A 273 -0.74 -10.80 13.93
C ILE A 273 -0.67 -9.67 12.89
N ILE A 274 -1.68 -8.79 12.80
CA ILE A 274 -1.55 -7.58 12.00
C ILE A 274 -1.18 -6.42 12.93
N VAL A 275 0.07 -6.01 12.85
CA VAL A 275 0.63 -4.95 13.71
C VAL A 275 0.67 -3.64 12.91
N PRO A 276 0.06 -2.56 13.41
CA PRO A 276 0.19 -1.25 12.80
C PRO A 276 1.65 -0.78 12.78
N LEU A 277 2.05 -0.12 11.71
CA LEU A 277 3.34 0.56 11.58
C LEU A 277 3.12 1.95 10.99
N ARG A 278 3.54 2.99 11.72
CA ARG A 278 3.50 4.37 11.23
C ARG A 278 4.67 4.62 10.26
N GLY A 279 4.35 5.09 9.07
CA GLY A 279 5.33 5.53 8.06
C GLY A 279 5.30 7.03 7.87
N HIS A 280 6.43 7.58 7.42
CA HIS A 280 6.67 9.01 7.22
C HIS A 280 6.93 9.32 5.75
N VAL A 281 6.36 10.40 5.26
CA VAL A 281 6.45 10.82 3.86
C VAL A 281 6.56 12.34 3.79
N THR A 282 7.34 12.82 2.82
CA THR A 282 7.41 14.24 2.46
C THR A 282 7.14 14.46 0.99
N ALA A 283 6.55 15.61 0.65
CA ALA A 283 6.51 16.18 -0.70
C ALA A 283 7.46 17.37 -0.75
N GLN A 284 8.39 17.34 -1.69
CA GLN A 284 9.45 18.34 -1.79
C GLN A 284 9.44 19.00 -3.17
N ARG A 285 9.64 20.32 -3.21
CA ARG A 285 9.88 21.06 -4.44
C ARG A 285 11.24 20.69 -5.01
N PRO A 286 11.38 20.52 -6.34
CA PRO A 286 12.66 20.20 -6.96
C PRO A 286 13.66 21.35 -6.83
N GLY A 287 14.94 21.02 -6.75
CA GLY A 287 16.03 21.99 -6.79
C GLY A 287 16.19 22.63 -8.17
N SER A 288 16.90 23.75 -8.24
CA SER A 288 17.03 24.59 -9.43
C SER A 288 17.69 23.91 -10.64
N ASN A 289 18.56 22.90 -10.39
CA ASN A 289 19.27 22.16 -11.44
C ASN A 289 18.56 20.86 -11.86
N MET A 290 17.43 20.52 -11.23
CA MET A 290 16.69 19.33 -11.61
C MET A 290 16.10 19.45 -13.03
N PRO A 291 15.95 18.34 -13.77
CA PRO A 291 15.47 18.36 -15.15
C PRO A 291 14.15 19.14 -15.29
N LYS A 292 14.10 20.08 -16.23
CA LYS A 292 12.92 20.92 -16.46
C LYS A 292 11.68 20.11 -16.82
N ASP A 293 11.85 19.01 -17.56
CA ASP A 293 10.77 18.08 -17.92
C ASP A 293 10.45 17.08 -16.81
N GLY A 294 11.13 17.16 -15.67
CA GLY A 294 11.05 16.22 -14.57
C GLY A 294 11.84 14.94 -14.80
N LEU A 295 11.83 14.06 -13.80
CA LEU A 295 12.43 12.74 -13.90
C LEU A 295 11.45 11.79 -14.59
N LEU A 296 11.95 10.92 -15.48
CA LEU A 296 11.11 10.06 -16.34
C LEU A 296 10.57 8.80 -15.66
N GLY A 297 11.13 8.43 -14.51
CA GLY A 297 10.77 7.22 -13.79
C GLY A 297 10.61 7.46 -12.30
N THR A 298 10.35 6.38 -11.59
CA THR A 298 10.38 6.37 -10.13
C THR A 298 11.68 5.73 -9.64
N TYR A 299 12.01 5.89 -8.36
CA TYR A 299 13.30 5.46 -7.86
C TYR A 299 13.19 4.87 -6.46
N SER A 300 14.17 4.01 -6.10
CA SER A 300 14.51 3.75 -4.72
C SER A 300 16.02 3.83 -4.54
N PHE A 301 16.41 4.27 -3.37
CA PHE A 301 17.82 4.34 -2.94
C PHE A 301 18.02 3.30 -1.85
N VAL A 302 18.80 2.26 -2.17
CA VAL A 302 19.00 1.09 -1.30
C VAL A 302 20.35 1.18 -0.63
N TYR A 303 20.36 1.15 0.70
CA TYR A 303 21.55 1.28 1.55
C TYR A 303 21.57 0.18 2.62
N THR A 304 22.67 0.03 3.35
CA THR A 304 22.90 -1.08 4.31
C THR A 304 21.76 -1.31 5.30
N LYS A 305 21.09 -0.24 5.77
CA LYS A 305 20.04 -0.35 6.80
C LYS A 305 18.60 -0.28 6.26
N GLY A 306 18.40 -0.18 4.95
CA GLY A 306 17.07 -0.05 4.38
C GLY A 306 17.03 0.60 3.00
N TYR A 307 15.92 1.25 2.71
CA TYR A 307 15.73 1.95 1.45
C TYR A 307 14.80 3.15 1.63
N ASP A 308 14.97 4.14 0.75
CA ASP A 308 14.04 5.23 0.56
C ASP A 308 13.41 5.10 -0.84
N TYR A 309 12.12 5.37 -0.96
CA TYR A 309 11.43 5.38 -2.24
C TYR A 309 11.08 6.79 -2.66
N MET A 310 11.16 7.07 -3.96
CA MET A 310 10.97 8.41 -4.51
C MET A 310 10.09 8.38 -5.75
N ILE A 311 9.10 9.25 -5.79
CA ILE A 311 8.13 9.38 -6.88
C ILE A 311 8.07 10.83 -7.34
N PRO A 312 8.67 11.19 -8.49
CA PRO A 312 8.46 12.50 -9.10
C PRO A 312 7.02 12.63 -9.59
N ARG A 313 6.42 13.79 -9.35
CA ARG A 313 5.09 14.10 -9.84
C ARG A 313 5.13 14.47 -11.31
N PRO A 314 4.21 13.94 -12.15
CA PRO A 314 4.11 14.35 -13.53
C PRO A 314 3.95 15.87 -13.68
N LYS A 315 4.61 16.46 -14.66
CA LYS A 315 4.62 17.93 -14.85
C LYS A 315 3.25 18.54 -15.16
N TYR A 316 2.34 17.76 -15.73
CA TYR A 316 0.99 18.23 -16.05
C TYR A 316 0.03 18.29 -14.84
N CYS A 317 0.47 17.79 -13.68
CA CYS A 317 -0.36 17.78 -12.49
C CYS A 317 -0.26 19.09 -11.70
N LYS A 318 -1.24 19.32 -10.82
CA LYS A 318 -1.08 20.33 -9.78
C LYS A 318 0.17 20.02 -8.95
N PHE A 319 1.03 21.02 -8.76
CA PHE A 319 2.35 20.86 -8.17
C PHE A 319 3.27 19.88 -8.96
N GLY A 320 3.16 19.94 -10.30
CA GLY A 320 3.98 19.11 -11.20
C GLY A 320 5.47 19.33 -11.01
N GLY A 321 6.20 18.23 -10.90
CA GLY A 321 7.63 18.23 -10.60
C GLY A 321 7.97 18.11 -9.10
N ASP A 322 7.02 18.25 -8.19
CA ASP A 322 7.24 17.89 -6.79
C ASP A 322 7.68 16.43 -6.68
N ILE A 323 8.49 16.14 -5.69
CA ILE A 323 9.04 14.81 -5.44
C ILE A 323 8.49 14.29 -4.12
N ILE A 324 7.76 13.18 -4.19
CA ILE A 324 7.31 12.46 -3.00
C ILE A 324 8.42 11.50 -2.59
N ILE A 325 8.83 11.55 -1.33
CA ILE A 325 9.85 10.65 -0.78
C ILE A 325 9.43 10.14 0.60
N GLY A 326 9.61 8.85 0.83
CA GLY A 326 9.36 8.18 2.09
C GLY A 326 10.38 7.09 2.37
N GLY A 327 10.48 6.69 3.62
CA GLY A 327 11.49 5.73 4.08
C GLY A 327 11.97 6.07 5.48
N ARG A 328 13.27 5.92 5.72
CA ARG A 328 13.97 6.33 6.96
C ARG A 328 13.38 5.82 8.28
N LEU A 329 12.73 4.67 8.26
CA LEU A 329 12.20 4.09 9.50
C LEU A 329 13.28 3.93 10.57
N THR A 330 14.51 3.56 10.16
CA THR A 330 15.65 3.38 11.06
C THR A 330 16.28 4.68 11.56
N SER A 331 15.86 5.84 11.06
CA SER A 331 16.24 7.16 11.60
C SER A 331 15.38 7.57 12.80
N ALA A 332 14.20 6.98 12.95
CA ALA A 332 13.33 7.22 14.08
C ALA A 332 13.93 6.70 15.40
N VAL A 333 13.48 7.25 16.50
CA VAL A 333 13.92 6.88 17.86
C VAL A 333 13.89 5.36 18.05
N SER A 334 14.96 4.81 18.61
CA SER A 334 15.12 3.35 18.84
C SER A 334 15.06 2.53 17.54
N ASP A 335 15.69 2.98 16.46
CA ASP A 335 15.69 2.35 15.14
C ASP A 335 14.26 2.08 14.61
N GLY A 336 13.33 2.97 14.91
CA GLY A 336 11.92 2.88 14.49
C GLY A 336 11.07 1.89 15.28
N LEU A 337 11.55 1.38 16.40
CA LEU A 337 10.76 0.45 17.23
C LEU A 337 9.44 1.07 17.71
N ASN A 338 9.45 2.37 18.03
CA ASN A 338 8.26 3.08 18.52
C ASN A 338 7.19 3.30 17.43
N GLU A 339 7.54 3.16 16.17
CA GLU A 339 6.62 3.27 15.04
C GLU A 339 5.73 2.03 14.87
N TYR A 340 6.12 0.89 15.48
CA TYR A 340 5.29 -0.32 15.53
C TYR A 340 4.26 -0.27 16.65
N GLY A 341 3.09 -0.85 16.43
CA GLY A 341 1.98 -0.95 17.38
C GLY A 341 1.22 0.37 17.62
N THR A 342 1.57 1.45 16.92
CA THR A 342 0.86 2.73 17.02
C THR A 342 -0.15 2.92 15.91
N THR A 343 -1.30 3.49 16.25
CA THR A 343 -2.32 3.97 15.30
C THR A 343 -2.37 5.50 15.25
N ASP A 344 -1.37 6.17 15.85
CA ASP A 344 -1.31 7.61 15.92
C ASP A 344 -0.68 8.21 14.65
N ASP A 345 -1.50 8.68 13.73
CA ASP A 345 -1.13 9.44 12.54
C ASP A 345 -1.35 10.96 12.71
N THR A 346 -1.53 11.43 13.95
CA THR A 346 -1.64 12.86 14.28
C THR A 346 -0.29 13.53 14.51
N THR A 347 0.76 12.73 14.70
CA THR A 347 2.11 13.19 15.04
C THR A 347 3.14 12.64 14.05
N GLU A 348 4.32 13.26 14.06
CA GLU A 348 5.48 12.93 13.22
C GLU A 348 6.68 12.68 14.13
N ASP A 349 7.57 11.77 13.73
CA ASP A 349 8.89 11.64 14.36
C ASP A 349 9.84 12.70 13.77
N ALA A 350 10.35 13.57 14.63
CA ALA A 350 11.13 14.74 14.22
C ALA A 350 12.45 14.36 13.55
N ASP A 351 13.12 13.30 14.01
CA ASP A 351 14.39 12.84 13.45
C ASP A 351 14.17 12.26 12.05
N THR A 352 13.15 11.43 11.89
CA THR A 352 12.75 10.88 10.57
C THR A 352 12.40 11.99 9.58
N MET A 353 11.62 12.99 10.01
CA MET A 353 11.22 14.09 9.12
C MET A 353 12.40 15.00 8.74
N ARG A 354 13.31 15.29 9.68
CA ARG A 354 14.54 16.01 9.38
C ARG A 354 15.38 15.28 8.35
N ASP A 355 15.56 13.98 8.53
CA ASP A 355 16.37 13.16 7.63
C ASP A 355 15.72 13.07 6.25
N LEU A 356 14.43 12.75 6.15
CA LEU A 356 13.68 12.76 4.88
C LEU A 356 13.78 14.11 4.17
N GLY A 357 13.67 15.21 4.92
CA GLY A 357 13.80 16.56 4.37
C GLY A 357 15.16 16.84 3.74
N ASN A 358 16.21 16.17 4.15
CA ASN A 358 17.58 16.39 3.65
C ASN A 358 18.03 15.40 2.59
N LEU A 359 17.24 14.36 2.27
CA LEU A 359 17.67 13.27 1.39
C LEU A 359 17.89 13.68 -0.05
N LEU A 360 16.97 14.45 -0.64
CA LEU A 360 17.04 14.75 -2.07
C LEU A 360 18.33 15.48 -2.47
N PRO A 361 18.77 16.54 -1.78
CA PRO A 361 20.07 17.13 -2.04
C PRO A 361 21.25 16.17 -1.86
N GLN A 362 21.16 15.23 -0.92
CA GLN A 362 22.20 14.22 -0.72
C GLN A 362 22.27 13.23 -1.88
N TYR A 363 21.13 12.76 -2.40
CA TYR A 363 21.10 11.83 -3.53
C TYR A 363 21.50 12.48 -4.85
N PHE A 364 21.07 13.73 -5.08
CA PHE A 364 21.33 14.41 -6.35
C PHE A 364 22.63 15.20 -6.37
N GLY A 365 23.18 15.58 -5.19
CA GLY A 365 24.43 16.36 -5.09
C GLY A 365 24.36 17.67 -5.89
N ASP A 366 25.37 17.95 -6.72
CA ASP A 366 25.44 19.15 -7.55
C ASP A 366 24.28 19.27 -8.57
N ASN A 367 23.65 18.13 -8.91
CA ASN A 367 22.48 18.08 -9.80
C ASN A 367 21.22 18.65 -9.11
N TRP A 368 21.22 18.81 -7.78
CA TRP A 368 20.11 19.44 -7.06
C TRP A 368 20.06 20.95 -7.30
N GLY A 369 21.19 21.62 -7.15
CA GLY A 369 21.28 23.08 -7.19
C GLY A 369 20.75 23.73 -5.92
N GLU A 370 20.13 24.91 -6.05
CA GLU A 370 19.53 25.63 -4.93
C GLU A 370 18.09 25.17 -4.66
N ASP A 371 17.68 25.27 -3.42
CA ASP A 371 16.29 24.99 -3.02
C ASP A 371 15.32 26.03 -3.61
N ASP A 372 14.07 25.63 -3.78
CA ASP A 372 12.99 26.54 -4.18
C ASP A 372 12.88 27.71 -3.19
N PRO A 373 12.69 28.95 -3.66
CA PRO A 373 12.58 30.13 -2.78
C PRO A 373 11.44 30.06 -1.73
N GLU A 374 10.39 29.29 -2.01
CA GLU A 374 9.31 29.02 -1.05
C GLU A 374 9.67 27.93 -0.03
N GLY A 375 10.91 27.43 -0.06
CA GLY A 375 11.40 26.33 0.73
C GLY A 375 11.18 24.99 0.06
N ARG A 376 12.06 24.04 0.34
CA ARG A 376 12.05 22.69 -0.24
C ARG A 376 10.80 21.89 0.14
N ILE A 377 10.45 21.86 1.42
CA ILE A 377 9.34 21.04 1.92
C ILE A 377 8.00 21.71 1.62
N ARG A 378 7.19 21.08 0.77
CA ARG A 378 5.81 21.52 0.53
C ARG A 378 4.86 20.94 1.58
N LYS A 379 5.02 19.66 1.90
CA LYS A 379 4.17 18.96 2.86
C LYS A 379 4.91 17.78 3.48
N GLN A 380 4.55 17.46 4.72
CA GLN A 380 4.97 16.26 5.43
C GLN A 380 3.78 15.64 6.15
N TRP A 381 3.75 14.33 6.25
CA TRP A 381 2.65 13.60 6.88
C TRP A 381 3.05 12.17 7.26
N THR A 382 2.19 11.52 8.02
CA THR A 382 2.31 10.13 8.41
C THR A 382 1.14 9.30 7.96
N GLY A 383 1.28 7.98 7.95
CA GLY A 383 0.20 7.04 7.63
C GLY A 383 0.42 5.70 8.33
N ILE A 384 -0.67 4.99 8.60
CA ILE A 384 -0.64 3.70 9.30
C ILE A 384 -0.76 2.57 8.29
N MET A 385 0.26 1.72 8.25
CA MET A 385 0.32 0.48 7.47
C MET A 385 -0.01 -0.71 8.36
N GLY A 386 -0.27 -1.89 7.77
CA GLY A 386 -0.46 -3.17 8.48
C GLY A 386 0.61 -4.17 8.07
N TYR A 387 1.29 -4.74 9.06
CA TYR A 387 2.35 -5.73 8.85
C TYR A 387 2.02 -7.04 9.55
N GLY A 388 2.16 -8.16 8.85
CA GLY A 388 2.01 -9.51 9.37
C GLY A 388 3.34 -10.23 9.58
N PRO A 389 3.33 -11.36 10.31
CA PRO A 389 4.54 -12.08 10.71
C PRO A 389 5.29 -12.76 9.57
N ASP A 390 4.57 -13.19 8.52
CA ASP A 390 5.11 -13.87 7.34
C ASP A 390 5.36 -12.94 6.15
N GLY A 391 5.02 -11.66 6.31
CA GLY A 391 5.18 -10.67 5.27
C GLY A 391 4.20 -10.79 4.09
N LEU A 392 3.09 -11.50 4.27
CA LEU A 392 2.04 -11.71 3.27
C LEU A 392 0.71 -11.10 3.72
N PRO A 393 -0.17 -10.67 2.79
CA PRO A 393 -1.50 -10.19 3.16
C PRO A 393 -2.38 -11.33 3.66
N PHE A 394 -3.49 -10.98 4.31
CA PHE A 394 -4.56 -11.90 4.72
C PHE A 394 -5.78 -11.64 3.85
N VAL A 395 -6.14 -12.60 3.01
CA VAL A 395 -7.25 -12.49 2.04
C VAL A 395 -8.13 -13.74 2.12
N GLY A 396 -9.43 -13.60 2.37
CA GLY A 396 -10.36 -14.73 2.37
C GLY A 396 -11.39 -14.68 3.50
N GLU A 397 -12.15 -15.75 3.62
CA GLU A 397 -13.13 -15.93 4.70
C GLU A 397 -12.42 -16.27 6.02
N MET A 398 -12.94 -15.73 7.11
CA MET A 398 -12.40 -16.03 8.44
C MET A 398 -12.72 -17.48 8.84
N PRO A 399 -11.71 -18.27 9.26
CA PRO A 399 -11.94 -19.64 9.67
C PRO A 399 -12.95 -19.73 10.83
N GLY A 400 -13.99 -20.55 10.63
CA GLY A 400 -15.09 -20.71 11.59
C GLY A 400 -16.15 -19.61 11.61
N GLU A 401 -15.98 -18.56 10.81
CA GLU A 401 -16.88 -17.40 10.76
C GLU A 401 -17.44 -17.22 9.33
N LYS A 402 -18.43 -18.03 8.98
CA LYS A 402 -19.06 -17.96 7.66
C LYS A 402 -19.54 -16.55 7.34
N ASP A 403 -19.30 -16.09 6.11
CA ASP A 403 -19.68 -14.77 5.59
C ASP A 403 -18.94 -13.57 6.25
N LEU A 404 -17.89 -13.82 7.04
CA LEU A 404 -16.95 -12.80 7.51
C LEU A 404 -15.64 -12.86 6.72
N TRP A 405 -15.38 -11.82 5.94
CA TRP A 405 -14.29 -11.76 4.97
C TRP A 405 -13.24 -10.74 5.37
N VAL A 406 -11.99 -11.01 5.05
CA VAL A 406 -10.86 -10.11 5.35
C VAL A 406 -10.01 -9.92 4.10
N SER A 407 -9.56 -8.69 3.87
CA SER A 407 -8.49 -8.36 2.93
C SER A 407 -7.65 -7.23 3.54
N ALA A 408 -6.54 -7.60 4.22
CA ALA A 408 -5.80 -6.70 5.11
C ALA A 408 -4.34 -7.15 5.30
N GLY A 409 -3.53 -6.31 5.98
CA GLY A 409 -2.14 -6.64 6.31
C GLY A 409 -1.20 -6.60 5.12
N PHE A 410 -1.28 -5.58 4.28
CA PHE A 410 -0.58 -5.51 2.99
C PHE A 410 0.90 -5.12 3.05
N GLN A 411 1.55 -5.18 4.20
CA GLN A 411 3.03 -5.07 4.35
C GLN A 411 3.65 -3.77 3.78
N GLY A 412 2.90 -2.67 3.72
CA GLY A 412 3.34 -1.45 3.03
C GLY A 412 3.33 -1.55 1.49
N HIS A 413 2.91 -2.69 0.92
CA HIS A 413 2.87 -2.97 -0.52
C HIS A 413 1.45 -2.99 -1.10
N GLY A 414 0.50 -2.33 -0.46
CA GLY A 414 -0.91 -2.33 -0.89
C GLY A 414 -1.14 -1.90 -2.33
N MET A 415 -0.34 -0.96 -2.84
CA MET A 415 -0.48 -0.45 -4.21
C MET A 415 -0.15 -1.49 -5.31
N VAL A 416 0.47 -2.60 -4.96
CA VAL A 416 0.78 -3.70 -5.88
C VAL A 416 0.10 -5.02 -5.51
N LEU A 417 -0.78 -5.01 -4.50
CA LEU A 417 -1.47 -6.22 -4.03
C LEU A 417 -2.99 -6.04 -3.85
N CYS A 418 -3.45 -4.85 -3.43
CA CYS A 418 -4.84 -4.66 -2.98
C CYS A 418 -5.87 -4.93 -4.07
N TRP A 419 -5.61 -4.47 -5.31
CA TRP A 419 -6.58 -4.55 -6.41
C TRP A 419 -6.88 -5.99 -6.80
N MET A 420 -5.83 -6.78 -7.05
CA MET A 420 -5.97 -8.19 -7.41
C MET A 420 -6.42 -9.05 -6.23
N SER A 421 -6.02 -8.71 -4.99
CA SER A 421 -6.54 -9.37 -3.79
C SER A 421 -8.04 -9.12 -3.60
N ALA A 422 -8.51 -7.91 -3.88
CA ALA A 422 -9.94 -7.61 -3.85
C ALA A 422 -10.72 -8.39 -4.92
N ARG A 423 -10.17 -8.49 -6.14
CA ARG A 423 -10.75 -9.33 -7.20
C ARG A 423 -10.85 -10.79 -6.75
N ALA A 424 -9.77 -11.35 -6.20
CA ALA A 424 -9.78 -12.72 -5.68
C ALA A 424 -10.83 -12.90 -4.57
N LEU A 425 -10.93 -11.93 -3.65
CA LEU A 425 -11.91 -11.96 -2.56
C LEU A 425 -13.34 -11.99 -3.11
N VAL A 426 -13.65 -11.16 -4.11
CA VAL A 426 -14.97 -11.14 -4.75
C VAL A 426 -15.28 -12.49 -5.40
N GLU A 427 -14.32 -13.11 -6.09
CA GLU A 427 -14.51 -14.45 -6.67
C GLU A 427 -14.81 -15.51 -5.60
N MET A 428 -14.07 -15.48 -4.47
CA MET A 428 -14.33 -16.34 -3.31
C MET A 428 -15.75 -16.12 -2.73
N MET A 429 -16.13 -14.85 -2.51
CA MET A 429 -17.44 -14.47 -1.94
C MET A 429 -18.62 -14.92 -2.81
N GLU A 430 -18.41 -15.09 -4.10
CA GLU A 430 -19.42 -15.52 -5.07
C GLU A 430 -19.33 -17.02 -5.40
N GLY A 431 -18.55 -17.76 -4.63
CA GLY A 431 -18.43 -19.22 -4.79
C GLY A 431 -17.61 -19.66 -6.00
N ARG A 432 -16.84 -18.77 -6.61
CA ARG A 432 -15.93 -19.08 -7.73
C ARG A 432 -14.50 -19.39 -7.25
N ASP A 433 -14.38 -20.05 -6.10
CA ASP A 433 -13.11 -20.49 -5.52
C ASP A 433 -12.65 -21.83 -6.10
N GLY A 434 -12.48 -21.87 -7.41
CA GLY A 434 -12.08 -23.06 -8.17
C GLY A 434 -10.63 -23.01 -8.67
N GLU A 435 -10.33 -23.90 -9.62
CA GLU A 435 -9.01 -24.02 -10.25
C GLU A 435 -8.57 -22.73 -10.95
N GLU A 436 -9.49 -22.00 -11.56
CA GLU A 436 -9.21 -20.76 -12.25
C GLU A 436 -8.62 -19.73 -11.28
N LEU A 437 -9.28 -19.48 -10.13
CA LEU A 437 -8.76 -18.56 -9.11
C LEU A 437 -7.41 -19.03 -8.55
N ARG A 438 -7.29 -20.32 -8.23
CA ARG A 438 -6.05 -20.91 -7.72
C ARG A 438 -4.92 -20.89 -8.75
N GLY A 439 -5.22 -20.81 -10.02
CA GLY A 439 -4.24 -20.67 -11.09
C GLY A 439 -3.43 -19.37 -11.01
N TRP A 440 -4.05 -18.28 -10.58
CA TRP A 440 -3.37 -16.98 -10.52
C TRP A 440 -3.23 -16.38 -9.12
N PHE A 441 -4.13 -16.70 -8.16
CA PHE A 441 -4.07 -16.17 -6.81
C PHE A 441 -3.22 -17.06 -5.89
N PRO A 442 -2.21 -16.50 -5.16
CA PRO A 442 -1.36 -17.28 -4.27
C PRO A 442 -2.13 -17.81 -3.06
N ASP A 443 -2.18 -19.13 -2.88
CA ASP A 443 -2.87 -19.74 -1.73
C ASP A 443 -2.27 -19.31 -0.38
N VAL A 444 -0.98 -18.96 -0.35
CA VAL A 444 -0.30 -18.46 0.87
C VAL A 444 -0.82 -17.10 1.34
N PHE A 445 -1.59 -16.38 0.52
CA PHE A 445 -2.26 -15.13 0.93
C PHE A 445 -3.58 -15.38 1.65
N ARG A 446 -4.11 -16.60 1.56
CA ARG A 446 -5.40 -16.94 2.18
C ARG A 446 -5.33 -16.87 3.69
N VAL A 447 -6.42 -16.41 4.30
CA VAL A 447 -6.61 -16.52 5.76
C VAL A 447 -6.69 -17.99 6.12
N SER A 448 -5.89 -18.44 7.08
CA SER A 448 -5.89 -19.82 7.56
C SER A 448 -5.48 -19.91 9.03
N GLU A 449 -5.96 -20.92 9.75
CA GLU A 449 -5.68 -21.10 11.19
C GLU A 449 -4.18 -21.09 11.51
N PRO A 450 -3.30 -21.81 10.77
CA PRO A 450 -1.87 -21.84 11.12
C PRO A 450 -1.18 -20.47 11.09
N ARG A 451 -1.71 -19.52 10.32
CA ARG A 451 -1.13 -18.17 10.24
C ARG A 451 -1.37 -17.33 11.50
N PHE A 452 -2.36 -17.72 12.33
CA PHE A 452 -2.61 -17.06 13.62
C PHE A 452 -1.66 -17.54 14.74
N ASP A 453 -0.93 -18.64 14.52
CA ASP A 453 0.07 -19.14 15.46
C ASP A 453 1.46 -18.51 15.26
N LEU A 454 1.61 -17.72 14.21
CA LEU A 454 2.87 -17.05 13.91
C LEU A 454 3.14 -15.88 14.86
N VAL A 455 4.41 -15.64 15.16
CA VAL A 455 4.85 -14.54 16.03
C VAL A 455 5.41 -13.39 15.19
N PHE A 456 4.89 -12.20 15.41
CA PHE A 456 5.38 -11.00 14.75
C PHE A 456 6.76 -10.58 15.31
N LYS A 457 7.78 -10.57 14.44
CA LYS A 457 9.17 -10.21 14.77
C LYS A 457 9.62 -8.87 14.18
N GLY A 458 8.68 -8.10 13.66
CA GLY A 458 8.93 -6.87 12.92
C GLY A 458 8.90 -7.09 11.41
N ARG A 459 9.07 -6.00 10.69
CA ARG A 459 9.23 -6.04 9.23
C ARG A 459 10.38 -6.98 8.89
N LEU A 460 10.15 -7.92 7.99
CA LEU A 460 11.18 -8.88 7.58
C LEU A 460 12.38 -8.12 7.01
N ARG A 461 13.48 -8.10 7.78
CA ARG A 461 14.70 -7.36 7.42
C ARG A 461 15.44 -7.96 6.22
N ASN A 462 15.12 -9.21 5.85
CA ASN A 462 15.80 -9.96 4.80
C ASN A 462 15.16 -9.83 3.41
N ARG A 463 14.33 -8.79 3.19
CA ARG A 463 13.82 -8.44 1.86
C ARG A 463 14.70 -7.44 1.11
N VAL A 464 15.90 -7.17 1.65
CA VAL A 464 16.91 -6.34 1.00
C VAL A 464 18.26 -7.03 1.11
#